data_51260ad0da939107bdfd42b5b6f42d6e
#
_entry.id   51260ad0da939107bdfd42b5b6f42d6e
#
_cell.length_a   1.000
_cell.length_b   1.000
_cell.length_c   1.000
_cell.angle_alpha   90.00
_cell.angle_beta   90.00
_cell.angle_gamma   90.00
#
_symmetry.space_group_name_H-M   'P 1'
#
loop_
_entity.id
_entity.type
_entity.pdbx_description
1 polymer ?
#
loop_
_entity_poly.entity_id
_entity_poly.type
_entity_poly.pdbx_seq_one_letter_code
_entity_poly.pdbx_strand_id
1 'polypeptide(L)'
;LRPAEFARYDYTQENYTELLWFFEGFTSYYDDLLLRRAKLIDDTTYFKLLNKAINMVLQAPGRQVQSVAQASFDAWVKYYRQDENTPNATISYYTKGALVAMCLDLSMRSEGNANLDQVMRGLWQRCKGGPLTEADLLAELQEQTGRSWQKEIKAWVHSTQELPLKTLLSSHGVLVHEDPPQMAQRLGLRVAEAQGMVQIKAVLRGGAAEKAGMAAGDEWWAVASSKVRSTTWRLKKLDELTLLLGSEKKAKATITRDQKVFVLDLNIPSDVHTWRLSYTNSDLAHKARTSAWLDGTSSTA
;
A
#
# COMPACT_ATOMS: atom_id res chain seq x y z
N LEU A 1 12.72 -14.96 16.32
CA LEU A 1 11.32 -14.76 16.74
C LEU A 1 10.37 -15.45 15.77
N ARG A 2 9.21 -15.89 16.24
CA ARG A 2 8.10 -16.47 15.47
C ARG A 2 6.80 -16.21 16.21
N PRO A 3 5.61 -16.23 15.53
CA PRO A 3 4.32 -16.17 16.22
C PRO A 3 4.23 -17.27 17.29
N ALA A 4 3.60 -16.95 18.42
CA ALA A 4 3.41 -17.93 19.51
C ALA A 4 2.58 -19.14 19.03
N GLU A 5 1.60 -18.91 18.15
CA GLU A 5 0.76 -19.93 17.53
C GLU A 5 1.59 -20.91 16.68
N PHE A 6 2.73 -20.46 16.15
CA PHE A 6 3.64 -21.29 15.35
C PHE A 6 4.75 -21.97 16.18
N ALA A 7 4.68 -21.93 17.51
CA ALA A 7 5.63 -22.63 18.38
C ALA A 7 5.59 -24.16 18.15
N ARG A 8 4.42 -24.69 17.85
CA ARG A 8 4.18 -26.07 17.44
C ARG A 8 3.47 -26.07 16.07
N TYR A 9 4.28 -25.89 15.01
CA TYR A 9 3.77 -25.84 13.66
C TYR A 9 3.32 -27.23 13.20
N ASP A 10 2.08 -27.34 12.74
CA ASP A 10 1.54 -28.57 12.16
C ASP A 10 1.64 -28.50 10.62
N TYR A 11 2.52 -29.29 10.05
CA TYR A 11 2.77 -29.34 8.60
C TYR A 11 1.69 -30.07 7.81
N THR A 12 0.67 -30.65 8.45
CA THR A 12 -0.41 -31.39 7.80
C THR A 12 -1.66 -30.55 7.53
N GLN A 13 -1.69 -29.32 8.06
CA GLN A 13 -2.81 -28.39 7.90
C GLN A 13 -2.36 -26.92 7.89
N GLU A 14 -3.28 -26.02 7.60
CA GLU A 14 -3.05 -24.60 7.70
C GLU A 14 -2.81 -24.17 9.16
N ASN A 15 -1.81 -23.31 9.39
CA ASN A 15 -1.53 -22.73 10.69
C ASN A 15 -1.88 -21.24 10.67
N TYR A 16 -2.74 -20.81 11.56
CA TYR A 16 -3.30 -19.46 11.60
C TYR A 16 -2.65 -18.61 12.68
N THR A 17 -2.42 -17.35 12.36
CA THR A 17 -1.99 -16.32 13.32
C THR A 17 -2.43 -14.95 12.82
N GLU A 18 -2.73 -14.04 13.74
CA GLU A 18 -2.98 -12.63 13.42
C GLU A 18 -1.70 -11.79 13.33
N LEU A 19 -0.50 -12.39 13.45
CA LEU A 19 0.77 -11.67 13.60
C LEU A 19 1.64 -11.60 12.34
N LEU A 20 1.21 -12.09 11.17
CA LEU A 20 2.04 -12.00 9.96
C LEU A 20 2.34 -10.54 9.58
N TRP A 21 1.44 -9.60 9.88
CA TRP A 21 1.69 -8.17 9.68
C TRP A 21 2.92 -7.66 10.43
N PHE A 22 3.21 -8.24 11.61
CA PHE A 22 4.42 -7.94 12.37
C PHE A 22 5.62 -8.63 11.73
N PHE A 23 5.58 -9.95 11.54
CA PHE A 23 6.75 -10.69 11.06
C PHE A 23 7.12 -10.31 9.63
N GLU A 24 6.17 -10.27 8.72
CA GLU A 24 6.38 -9.97 7.30
C GLU A 24 6.37 -8.46 7.01
N GLY A 25 5.54 -7.72 7.73
CA GLY A 25 5.48 -6.27 7.55
C GLY A 25 6.74 -5.58 8.10
N PHE A 26 7.25 -5.96 9.27
CA PHE A 26 8.47 -5.38 9.80
C PHE A 26 9.69 -5.76 8.97
N THR A 27 9.79 -7.00 8.49
CA THR A 27 10.85 -7.38 7.56
C THR A 27 10.77 -6.55 6.28
N SER A 28 9.58 -6.38 5.70
CA SER A 28 9.39 -5.55 4.50
C SER A 28 9.73 -4.06 4.73
N TYR A 29 9.53 -3.54 5.95
CA TYR A 29 9.97 -2.19 6.31
C TYR A 29 11.50 -2.09 6.36
N TYR A 30 12.14 -3.09 6.97
CA TYR A 30 13.59 -3.11 7.13
C TYR A 30 14.34 -3.47 5.85
N ASP A 31 13.77 -4.23 4.94
CA ASP A 31 14.42 -4.64 3.68
C ASP A 31 15.02 -3.43 2.95
N ASP A 32 14.19 -2.49 2.57
CA ASP A 32 14.64 -1.30 1.84
C ASP A 32 15.44 -0.32 2.72
N LEU A 33 15.05 -0.18 4.00
CA LEU A 33 15.71 0.73 4.95
C LEU A 33 17.14 0.28 5.25
N LEU A 34 17.39 -1.03 5.41
CA LEU A 34 18.72 -1.57 5.65
C LEU A 34 19.61 -1.47 4.40
N LEU A 35 19.05 -1.64 3.19
CA LEU A 35 19.80 -1.38 1.96
C LEU A 35 20.27 0.08 1.89
N ARG A 36 19.40 1.01 2.28
CA ARG A 36 19.77 2.44 2.36
C ARG A 36 20.82 2.70 3.45
N ARG A 37 20.67 2.13 4.65
CA ARG A 37 21.64 2.26 5.75
C ARG A 37 23.02 1.67 5.38
N ALA A 38 23.01 0.57 4.63
CA ALA A 38 24.22 -0.04 4.09
C ALA A 38 24.82 0.72 2.89
N LYS A 39 24.16 1.82 2.44
CA LYS A 39 24.56 2.64 1.27
C LYS A 39 24.58 1.85 -0.05
N LEU A 40 23.77 0.78 -0.15
CA LEU A 40 23.55 0.04 -1.38
C LEU A 40 22.54 0.70 -2.29
N ILE A 41 21.65 1.52 -1.72
CA ILE A 41 20.75 2.43 -2.42
C ILE A 41 20.84 3.82 -1.79
N ASP A 42 20.54 4.85 -2.58
CA ASP A 42 20.47 6.24 -2.14
C ASP A 42 19.07 6.60 -1.58
N ASP A 43 18.96 7.80 -1.00
CA ASP A 43 17.70 8.31 -0.43
C ASP A 43 16.60 8.42 -1.50
N THR A 44 16.96 8.81 -2.72
CA THR A 44 16.00 8.94 -3.83
C THR A 44 15.39 7.59 -4.18
N THR A 45 16.20 6.55 -4.26
CA THR A 45 15.75 5.18 -4.51
C THR A 45 14.88 4.66 -3.36
N TYR A 46 15.30 4.87 -2.11
CA TYR A 46 14.51 4.49 -0.95
C TYR A 46 13.12 5.16 -0.95
N PHE A 47 13.05 6.47 -1.14
CA PHE A 47 11.75 7.17 -1.20
C PHE A 47 10.90 6.75 -2.39
N LYS A 48 11.51 6.35 -3.50
CA LYS A 48 10.77 5.78 -4.65
C LYS A 48 10.14 4.43 -4.31
N LEU A 49 10.85 3.55 -3.58
CA LEU A 49 10.33 2.27 -3.11
C LEU A 49 9.21 2.47 -2.08
N LEU A 50 9.44 3.33 -1.09
CA LEU A 50 8.43 3.70 -0.10
C LEU A 50 7.18 4.30 -0.76
N ASN A 51 7.35 5.20 -1.72
CA ASN A 51 6.25 5.78 -2.48
C ASN A 51 5.42 4.72 -3.21
N LYS A 52 6.07 3.72 -3.80
CA LYS A 52 5.39 2.58 -4.43
C LYS A 52 4.55 1.81 -3.41
N ALA A 53 5.12 1.49 -2.25
CA ALA A 53 4.42 0.76 -1.17
C ALA A 53 3.19 1.54 -0.67
N ILE A 54 3.33 2.84 -0.42
CA ILE A 54 2.21 3.70 0.00
C ILE A 54 1.10 3.71 -1.04
N ASN A 55 1.42 3.96 -2.32
CA ASN A 55 0.41 4.00 -3.38
C ASN A 55 -0.26 2.63 -3.60
N MET A 56 0.46 1.52 -3.44
CA MET A 56 -0.15 0.18 -3.50
C MET A 56 -1.24 0.00 -2.43
N VAL A 57 -1.01 0.47 -1.21
CA VAL A 57 -2.00 0.42 -0.13
C VAL A 57 -3.15 1.39 -0.39
N LEU A 58 -2.87 2.65 -0.71
CA LEU A 58 -3.88 3.69 -0.90
C LEU A 58 -4.83 3.38 -2.08
N GLN A 59 -4.35 2.70 -3.11
CA GLN A 59 -5.14 2.33 -4.29
C GLN A 59 -5.92 1.03 -4.14
N ALA A 60 -5.71 0.25 -3.07
CA ALA A 60 -6.43 -1.00 -2.84
C ALA A 60 -7.70 -0.76 -2.00
N PRO A 61 -8.93 -0.88 -2.56
CA PRO A 61 -10.17 -0.72 -1.79
C PRO A 61 -10.27 -1.69 -0.61
N GLY A 62 -9.64 -2.85 -0.69
CA GLY A 62 -9.59 -3.86 0.36
C GLY A 62 -9.03 -3.35 1.69
N ARG A 63 -8.23 -2.26 1.69
CA ARG A 63 -7.75 -1.62 2.93
C ARG A 63 -8.87 -1.10 3.83
N GLN A 64 -10.04 -0.80 3.24
CA GLN A 64 -11.24 -0.35 3.95
C GLN A 64 -12.15 -1.51 4.37
N VAL A 65 -11.85 -2.73 3.92
CA VAL A 65 -12.65 -3.94 4.17
C VAL A 65 -11.99 -4.85 5.19
N GLN A 66 -10.66 -5.01 5.12
CA GLN A 66 -9.90 -5.95 5.93
C GLN A 66 -8.80 -5.25 6.71
N SER A 67 -8.69 -5.53 8.01
CA SER A 67 -7.55 -5.11 8.83
C SER A 67 -6.30 -5.94 8.54
N VAL A 68 -5.11 -5.49 8.97
CA VAL A 68 -3.88 -6.28 8.76
C VAL A 68 -3.81 -7.52 9.65
N ALA A 69 -4.44 -7.50 10.82
CA ALA A 69 -4.60 -8.68 11.66
C ALA A 69 -5.46 -9.73 10.96
N GLN A 70 -6.63 -9.34 10.44
CA GLN A 70 -7.48 -10.23 9.63
C GLN A 70 -6.76 -10.72 8.36
N ALA A 71 -6.01 -9.85 7.67
CA ALA A 71 -5.24 -10.24 6.50
C ALA A 71 -4.15 -11.28 6.83
N SER A 72 -3.54 -11.15 8.01
CA SER A 72 -2.59 -12.14 8.56
C SER A 72 -3.27 -13.48 8.81
N PHE A 73 -4.41 -13.47 9.48
CA PHE A 73 -5.17 -14.67 9.77
C PHE A 73 -5.67 -15.37 8.51
N ASP A 74 -6.20 -14.61 7.56
CA ASP A 74 -6.75 -15.12 6.30
C ASP A 74 -5.68 -15.46 5.23
N ALA A 75 -4.38 -15.41 5.55
CA ALA A 75 -3.31 -15.56 4.57
C ALA A 75 -3.46 -16.80 3.68
N TRP A 76 -3.71 -17.97 4.28
CA TRP A 76 -3.85 -19.24 3.57
C TRP A 76 -4.99 -19.26 2.57
N VAL A 77 -6.12 -18.67 2.94
CA VAL A 77 -7.38 -18.79 2.18
C VAL A 77 -7.66 -17.61 1.26
N LYS A 78 -6.98 -16.47 1.48
CA LYS A 78 -7.16 -15.25 0.67
C LYS A 78 -5.86 -14.78 0.01
N TYR A 79 -4.79 -14.53 0.78
CA TYR A 79 -3.57 -13.95 0.22
C TYR A 79 -2.87 -14.89 -0.78
N TYR A 80 -2.83 -16.18 -0.47
CA TYR A 80 -2.25 -17.21 -1.36
C TYR A 80 -3.24 -17.80 -2.36
N ARG A 81 -4.50 -17.36 -2.35
CA ARG A 81 -5.56 -17.78 -3.30
C ARG A 81 -6.24 -16.56 -3.89
N GLN A 82 -5.46 -15.77 -4.64
CA GLN A 82 -5.92 -14.52 -5.23
C GLN A 82 -6.80 -14.76 -6.45
N ASP A 83 -7.83 -13.90 -6.58
CA ASP A 83 -8.71 -13.79 -7.73
C ASP A 83 -8.79 -12.33 -8.22
N GLU A 84 -9.62 -12.06 -9.20
CA GLU A 84 -9.84 -10.73 -9.75
C GLU A 84 -10.47 -9.75 -8.75
N ASN A 85 -11.17 -10.23 -7.72
CA ASN A 85 -11.79 -9.42 -6.68
C ASN A 85 -10.86 -9.18 -5.46
N THR A 86 -9.76 -9.88 -5.36
CA THR A 86 -8.80 -9.76 -4.25
C THR A 86 -8.45 -8.31 -3.88
N PRO A 87 -8.17 -7.40 -4.84
CA PRO A 87 -7.85 -6.01 -4.51
C PRO A 87 -8.99 -5.24 -3.81
N ASN A 88 -10.23 -5.70 -3.96
CA ASN A 88 -11.42 -5.11 -3.36
C ASN A 88 -11.77 -5.68 -1.99
N ALA A 89 -11.26 -6.86 -1.66
CA ALA A 89 -11.64 -7.63 -0.48
C ALA A 89 -10.53 -7.74 0.56
N THR A 90 -9.26 -7.64 0.15
CA THR A 90 -8.10 -7.91 1.00
C THR A 90 -7.07 -6.79 0.95
N ILE A 91 -6.21 -6.76 1.97
CA ILE A 91 -5.03 -5.91 2.01
C ILE A 91 -3.78 -6.75 2.27
N SER A 92 -2.66 -6.40 1.66
CA SER A 92 -1.38 -7.06 1.92
C SER A 92 -0.89 -6.77 3.34
N TYR A 93 -0.77 -7.80 4.16
CA TYR A 93 -0.15 -7.69 5.49
C TYR A 93 1.37 -7.43 5.41
N TYR A 94 2.02 -7.76 4.29
CA TYR A 94 3.40 -7.32 4.00
C TYR A 94 3.46 -5.80 3.85
N THR A 95 2.76 -5.27 2.85
CA THR A 95 2.91 -3.86 2.47
C THR A 95 2.25 -2.91 3.48
N LYS A 96 0.99 -3.18 3.92
CA LYS A 96 0.36 -2.35 4.95
C LYS A 96 1.02 -2.56 6.32
N GLY A 97 1.51 -3.78 6.62
CA GLY A 97 2.29 -4.06 7.82
C GLY A 97 3.61 -3.28 7.85
N ALA A 98 4.31 -3.15 6.73
CA ALA A 98 5.50 -2.29 6.61
C ALA A 98 5.17 -0.82 6.90
N LEU A 99 4.02 -0.33 6.43
CA LEU A 99 3.58 1.04 6.72
C LEU A 99 3.16 1.21 8.19
N VAL A 100 2.61 0.18 8.84
CA VAL A 100 2.37 0.19 10.31
C VAL A 100 3.70 0.26 11.05
N ALA A 101 4.70 -0.54 10.69
CA ALA A 101 6.05 -0.49 11.28
C ALA A 101 6.67 0.90 11.13
N MET A 102 6.57 1.50 9.94
CA MET A 102 7.02 2.88 9.69
C MET A 102 6.27 3.87 10.59
N CYS A 103 4.95 3.76 10.71
CA CYS A 103 4.16 4.66 11.56
C CYS A 103 4.57 4.56 13.03
N LEU A 104 4.84 3.35 13.53
CA LEU A 104 5.36 3.15 14.89
C LEU A 104 6.73 3.80 15.06
N ASP A 105 7.67 3.56 14.13
CA ASP A 105 9.03 4.13 14.18
C ASP A 105 8.99 5.67 14.15
N LEU A 106 8.27 6.25 13.20
CA LEU A 106 8.18 7.71 13.06
C LEU A 106 7.46 8.38 14.26
N SER A 107 6.44 7.71 14.82
CA SER A 107 5.74 8.23 16.00
C SER A 107 6.66 8.25 17.22
N MET A 108 7.38 7.16 17.51
CA MET A 108 8.35 7.09 18.60
C MET A 108 9.45 8.14 18.44
N ARG A 109 9.99 8.29 17.23
CA ARG A 109 11.00 9.31 16.92
C ARG A 109 10.47 10.74 17.07
N SER A 110 9.20 10.99 16.75
CA SER A 110 8.57 12.30 16.95
C SER A 110 8.41 12.66 18.44
N GLU A 111 8.21 11.66 19.29
CA GLU A 111 8.14 11.81 20.74
C GLU A 111 9.53 11.94 21.38
N GLY A 112 10.60 11.68 20.62
CA GLY A 112 11.99 11.85 21.05
C GLY A 112 12.55 10.77 21.97
N ASN A 113 11.76 9.71 22.26
CA ASN A 113 12.07 8.78 23.34
C ASN A 113 12.65 7.45 22.88
N ALA A 114 12.28 6.97 21.69
CA ALA A 114 12.66 5.65 21.21
C ALA A 114 12.61 5.55 19.68
N ASN A 115 13.02 4.40 19.16
CA ASN A 115 12.91 4.03 17.77
C ASN A 115 12.63 2.52 17.62
N LEU A 116 12.23 2.11 16.44
CA LEU A 116 11.87 0.71 16.20
C LEU A 116 13.06 -0.25 16.34
N ASP A 117 14.29 0.21 16.08
CA ASP A 117 15.49 -0.60 16.26
C ASP A 117 15.70 -1.02 17.73
N GLN A 118 15.37 -0.13 18.69
CA GLN A 118 15.40 -0.43 20.12
C GLN A 118 14.33 -1.45 20.49
N VAL A 119 13.10 -1.26 19.99
CA VAL A 119 12.00 -2.21 20.19
C VAL A 119 12.36 -3.60 19.67
N MET A 120 12.93 -3.69 18.46
CA MET A 120 13.33 -5.00 17.88
C MET A 120 14.41 -5.71 18.71
N ARG A 121 15.39 -4.96 19.22
CA ARG A 121 16.42 -5.52 20.12
C ARG A 121 15.81 -5.96 21.46
N GLY A 122 14.92 -5.15 22.04
CA GLY A 122 14.23 -5.49 23.28
C GLY A 122 13.35 -6.73 23.13
N LEU A 123 12.58 -6.83 22.05
CA LEU A 123 11.80 -8.05 21.75
C LEU A 123 12.68 -9.31 21.62
N TRP A 124 13.85 -9.19 21.00
CA TRP A 124 14.79 -10.30 20.93
C TRP A 124 15.24 -10.76 22.31
N GLN A 125 15.56 -9.81 23.21
CA GLN A 125 15.98 -10.09 24.58
C GLN A 125 14.83 -10.66 25.42
N ARG A 126 13.63 -10.04 25.34
CA ARG A 126 12.42 -10.45 26.06
C ARG A 126 12.01 -11.87 25.72
N CYS A 127 11.93 -12.19 24.44
CA CYS A 127 11.49 -13.49 23.94
C CYS A 127 12.62 -14.50 23.79
N LYS A 128 13.89 -14.13 24.04
CA LYS A 128 15.07 -15.00 23.93
C LYS A 128 15.15 -15.74 22.58
N GLY A 129 14.76 -15.06 21.49
CA GLY A 129 14.67 -15.65 20.14
C GLY A 129 13.51 -16.63 19.94
N GLY A 130 12.63 -16.81 20.93
CA GLY A 130 11.52 -17.76 20.92
C GLY A 130 10.20 -17.19 20.39
N PRO A 131 9.07 -17.79 20.79
CA PRO A 131 7.75 -17.31 20.42
C PRO A 131 7.47 -15.91 20.93
N LEU A 132 6.66 -15.16 20.16
CA LEU A 132 6.25 -13.79 20.43
C LEU A 132 4.73 -13.66 20.28
N THR A 133 4.11 -12.91 21.18
CA THR A 133 2.70 -12.52 21.16
C THR A 133 2.56 -11.02 20.92
N GLU A 134 1.36 -10.56 20.55
CA GLU A 134 1.09 -9.12 20.48
C GLU A 134 1.24 -8.43 21.85
N ALA A 135 0.94 -9.14 22.93
CA ALA A 135 1.17 -8.62 24.28
C ALA A 135 2.65 -8.34 24.57
N ASP A 136 3.57 -9.16 24.05
CA ASP A 136 5.02 -8.91 24.16
C ASP A 136 5.42 -7.67 23.40
N LEU A 137 4.87 -7.45 22.20
CA LEU A 137 5.10 -6.23 21.43
C LEU A 137 4.60 -4.99 22.17
N LEU A 138 3.37 -5.03 22.70
CA LEU A 138 2.80 -3.92 23.46
C LEU A 138 3.60 -3.61 24.73
N ALA A 139 4.05 -4.65 25.45
CA ALA A 139 4.88 -4.48 26.64
C ALA A 139 6.24 -3.84 26.29
N GLU A 140 6.85 -4.27 25.19
CA GLU A 140 8.14 -3.71 24.76
C GLU A 140 7.99 -2.25 24.30
N LEU A 141 6.96 -1.94 23.50
CA LEU A 141 6.66 -0.57 23.10
C LEU A 141 6.48 0.34 24.31
N GLN A 142 5.74 -0.12 25.33
CA GLN A 142 5.54 0.62 26.57
C GLN A 142 6.84 0.79 27.37
N GLU A 143 7.67 -0.24 27.45
CA GLU A 143 8.96 -0.17 28.14
C GLU A 143 9.91 0.85 27.49
N GLN A 144 10.01 0.84 26.16
CA GLN A 144 10.90 1.75 25.43
C GLN A 144 10.41 3.20 25.41
N THR A 145 9.10 3.44 25.49
CA THR A 145 8.52 4.79 25.32
C THR A 145 7.90 5.38 26.56
N GLY A 146 7.65 4.57 27.61
CA GLY A 146 7.00 5.00 28.84
C GLY A 146 5.47 5.19 28.72
N ARG A 147 4.84 4.85 27.58
CA ARG A 147 3.38 4.98 27.39
C ARG A 147 2.74 3.75 26.74
N SER A 148 1.43 3.64 26.87
CA SER A 148 0.65 2.59 26.19
C SER A 148 0.49 2.88 24.69
N TRP A 149 0.59 1.83 23.87
CA TRP A 149 0.36 1.82 22.43
C TRP A 149 -0.89 1.04 22.01
N GLN A 150 -1.72 0.63 22.98
CA GLN A 150 -2.93 -0.14 22.70
C GLN A 150 -3.89 0.57 21.74
N LYS A 151 -3.98 1.90 21.83
CA LYS A 151 -4.87 2.69 20.97
C LYS A 151 -4.42 2.64 19.51
N GLU A 152 -3.13 2.82 19.26
CA GLU A 152 -2.52 2.78 17.94
C GLU A 152 -2.61 1.38 17.34
N ILE A 153 -2.24 0.35 18.09
CA ILE A 153 -2.35 -1.05 17.63
C ILE A 153 -3.80 -1.39 17.31
N LYS A 154 -4.75 -1.04 18.17
CA LYS A 154 -6.18 -1.25 17.88
C LYS A 154 -6.62 -0.55 16.59
N ALA A 155 -6.18 0.70 16.36
CA ALA A 155 -6.58 1.49 15.21
C ALA A 155 -5.89 1.02 13.92
N TRP A 156 -4.58 0.74 13.96
CA TRP A 156 -3.77 0.50 12.76
C TRP A 156 -3.71 -0.97 12.36
N VAL A 157 -3.87 -1.87 13.32
CA VAL A 157 -3.73 -3.32 13.14
C VAL A 157 -5.07 -4.05 13.13
N HIS A 158 -5.94 -3.75 14.11
CA HIS A 158 -7.21 -4.45 14.30
C HIS A 158 -8.41 -3.74 13.66
N SER A 159 -8.19 -2.61 13.00
CA SER A 159 -9.26 -1.91 12.28
C SER A 159 -8.85 -1.53 10.85
N THR A 160 -9.78 -0.98 10.11
CA THR A 160 -9.55 -0.45 8.75
C THR A 160 -9.26 1.05 8.75
N GLN A 161 -8.95 1.62 9.90
CA GLN A 161 -8.61 3.04 10.01
C GLN A 161 -7.37 3.37 9.17
N GLU A 162 -7.40 4.52 8.51
CA GLU A 162 -6.27 4.98 7.71
C GLU A 162 -5.07 5.33 8.60
N LEU A 163 -3.87 4.99 8.14
CA LEU A 163 -2.64 5.32 8.82
C LEU A 163 -2.32 6.82 8.69
N PRO A 164 -1.74 7.47 9.72
CA PRO A 164 -1.41 8.90 9.68
C PRO A 164 -0.15 9.22 8.86
N LEU A 165 -0.04 8.61 7.66
CA LEU A 165 1.16 8.64 6.82
C LEU A 165 1.61 10.07 6.48
N LYS A 166 0.66 10.91 6.00
CA LYS A 166 0.98 12.28 5.56
C LYS A 166 1.55 13.12 6.70
N THR A 167 0.93 13.03 7.88
CA THR A 167 1.37 13.76 9.08
C THR A 167 2.75 13.32 9.54
N LEU A 168 2.98 12.00 9.64
CA LEU A 168 4.25 11.45 10.11
C LEU A 168 5.39 11.69 9.11
N LEU A 169 5.15 11.55 7.82
CA LEU A 169 6.13 11.86 6.78
C LEU A 169 6.50 13.36 6.83
N SER A 170 5.50 14.24 6.91
CA SER A 170 5.73 15.69 6.97
C SER A 170 6.54 16.10 8.20
N SER A 171 6.27 15.50 9.38
CA SER A 171 7.05 15.80 10.60
C SER A 171 8.51 15.36 10.51
N HIS A 172 8.84 14.47 9.55
CA HIS A 172 10.19 14.01 9.24
C HIS A 172 10.76 14.62 7.93
N GLY A 173 10.22 15.76 7.47
CA GLY A 173 10.76 16.50 6.33
C GLY A 173 10.49 15.87 4.97
N VAL A 174 9.58 14.89 4.91
CA VAL A 174 9.14 14.28 3.64
C VAL A 174 7.85 14.94 3.18
N LEU A 175 7.92 15.61 2.03
CA LEU A 175 6.77 16.26 1.40
C LEU A 175 5.98 15.25 0.57
N VAL A 176 4.66 15.31 0.72
CA VAL A 176 3.72 14.50 -0.06
C VAL A 176 3.07 15.39 -1.11
N HIS A 177 3.37 15.13 -2.38
CA HIS A 177 2.72 15.75 -3.52
C HIS A 177 1.61 14.85 -4.04
N GLU A 178 0.54 15.46 -4.54
CA GLU A 178 -0.57 14.78 -5.17
C GLU A 178 -0.48 14.99 -6.68
N ASP A 179 -0.06 13.95 -7.40
CA ASP A 179 0.15 13.99 -8.84
C ASP A 179 -1.01 13.28 -9.57
N PRO A 180 -1.30 13.64 -10.83
CA PRO A 180 -2.22 12.86 -11.66
C PRO A 180 -1.73 11.41 -11.80
N PRO A 181 -2.61 10.42 -11.59
CA PRO A 181 -2.20 9.01 -11.72
C PRO A 181 -2.20 8.59 -13.19
N GLN A 182 -1.60 7.42 -13.45
CA GLN A 182 -1.75 6.72 -14.73
C GLN A 182 -3.21 6.41 -15.01
N MET A 183 -3.57 6.25 -16.29
CA MET A 183 -4.97 6.09 -16.70
C MET A 183 -5.64 4.87 -16.06
N ALA A 184 -4.93 3.75 -15.91
CA ALA A 184 -5.44 2.57 -15.22
C ALA A 184 -5.87 2.88 -13.77
N GLN A 185 -5.03 3.57 -13.03
CA GLN A 185 -5.31 3.97 -11.64
C GLN A 185 -6.46 4.99 -11.59
N ARG A 186 -6.48 5.93 -12.51
CA ARG A 186 -7.53 6.96 -12.63
C ARG A 186 -8.91 6.36 -12.84
N LEU A 187 -8.99 5.29 -13.64
CA LEU A 187 -10.24 4.59 -13.93
C LEU A 187 -10.60 3.52 -12.88
N GLY A 188 -9.68 3.17 -11.99
CA GLY A 188 -9.84 2.07 -11.05
C GLY A 188 -9.74 0.71 -11.75
N LEU A 189 -8.74 0.52 -12.60
CA LEU A 189 -8.49 -0.70 -13.36
C LEU A 189 -7.12 -1.30 -13.05
N ARG A 190 -7.04 -2.62 -13.16
CA ARG A 190 -5.80 -3.35 -13.44
C ARG A 190 -5.96 -4.04 -14.79
N VAL A 191 -5.01 -3.83 -15.67
CA VAL A 191 -5.07 -4.34 -17.05
C VAL A 191 -3.83 -5.14 -17.41
N ALA A 192 -3.97 -6.04 -18.36
CA ALA A 192 -2.86 -6.62 -19.10
C ALA A 192 -2.92 -6.12 -20.55
N GLU A 193 -1.78 -5.67 -21.04
CA GLU A 193 -1.63 -5.14 -22.39
C GLU A 193 -0.67 -6.04 -23.17
N ALA A 194 -1.18 -6.77 -24.13
CA ALA A 194 -0.39 -7.67 -24.95
C ALA A 194 -0.96 -7.72 -26.38
N GLN A 195 -0.09 -7.80 -27.37
CA GLN A 195 -0.47 -7.97 -28.79
C GLN A 195 -1.49 -6.93 -29.31
N GLY A 196 -1.45 -5.71 -28.75
CA GLY A 196 -2.40 -4.64 -29.12
C GLY A 196 -3.81 -4.83 -28.58
N MET A 197 -3.96 -5.60 -27.51
CA MET A 197 -5.20 -5.80 -26.76
C MET A 197 -5.05 -5.24 -25.35
N VAL A 198 -6.15 -4.67 -24.83
CA VAL A 198 -6.27 -4.23 -23.43
C VAL A 198 -7.27 -5.14 -22.74
N GLN A 199 -6.77 -6.07 -21.91
CA GLN A 199 -7.61 -6.97 -21.13
C GLN A 199 -7.74 -6.48 -19.70
N ILE A 200 -8.98 -6.34 -19.21
CA ILE A 200 -9.26 -5.96 -17.81
C ILE A 200 -9.01 -7.17 -16.92
N LYS A 201 -8.11 -7.03 -15.96
CA LYS A 201 -7.76 -8.07 -14.97
C LYS A 201 -8.46 -7.88 -13.64
N ALA A 202 -8.70 -6.64 -13.24
CA ALA A 202 -9.50 -6.32 -12.07
C ALA A 202 -10.15 -4.95 -12.23
N VAL A 203 -11.35 -4.82 -11.67
CA VAL A 203 -12.08 -3.54 -11.56
C VAL A 203 -12.16 -3.19 -10.08
N LEU A 204 -11.64 -2.00 -9.72
CA LEU A 204 -11.58 -1.56 -8.34
C LEU A 204 -12.90 -0.91 -7.92
N ARG A 205 -13.38 -1.29 -6.75
CA ARG A 205 -14.63 -0.81 -6.14
C ARG A 205 -14.62 0.73 -6.00
N GLY A 206 -15.74 1.35 -6.35
CA GLY A 206 -15.91 2.80 -6.35
C GLY A 206 -15.28 3.51 -7.54
N GLY A 207 -14.52 2.80 -8.39
CA GLY A 207 -13.83 3.34 -9.55
C GLY A 207 -14.78 3.74 -10.69
N ALA A 208 -14.24 4.50 -11.64
CA ALA A 208 -15.01 4.93 -12.82
C ALA A 208 -15.37 3.76 -13.73
N ALA A 209 -14.49 2.78 -13.86
CA ALA A 209 -14.72 1.58 -14.66
C ALA A 209 -15.84 0.70 -14.06
N GLU A 210 -15.88 0.54 -12.72
CA GLU A 210 -16.98 -0.16 -12.05
C GLU A 210 -18.31 0.53 -12.32
N LYS A 211 -18.37 1.86 -12.16
CA LYS A 211 -19.58 2.66 -12.41
C LYS A 211 -20.03 2.61 -13.86
N ALA A 212 -19.12 2.40 -14.79
CA ALA A 212 -19.42 2.20 -16.21
C ALA A 212 -19.91 0.78 -16.53
N GLY A 213 -19.81 -0.18 -15.60
CA GLY A 213 -20.21 -1.57 -15.81
C GLY A 213 -19.14 -2.45 -16.44
N MET A 214 -17.87 -2.05 -16.40
CA MET A 214 -16.74 -2.92 -16.78
C MET A 214 -16.55 -4.04 -15.77
N ALA A 215 -16.03 -5.19 -16.23
CA ALA A 215 -15.75 -6.35 -15.41
C ALA A 215 -14.37 -6.94 -15.74
N ALA A 216 -13.83 -7.74 -14.82
CA ALA A 216 -12.67 -8.56 -15.10
C ALA A 216 -12.97 -9.55 -16.23
N GLY A 217 -12.00 -9.78 -17.11
CA GLY A 217 -12.16 -10.58 -18.31
C GLY A 217 -12.59 -9.80 -19.55
N ASP A 218 -13.12 -8.59 -19.41
CA ASP A 218 -13.46 -7.74 -20.56
C ASP A 218 -12.20 -7.45 -21.40
N GLU A 219 -12.36 -7.46 -22.72
CA GLU A 219 -11.38 -6.89 -23.64
C GLU A 219 -11.87 -5.52 -24.09
N TRP A 220 -11.09 -4.47 -23.84
CA TRP A 220 -11.43 -3.11 -24.24
C TRP A 220 -10.93 -2.83 -25.65
N TRP A 221 -11.82 -2.87 -26.60
CA TRP A 221 -11.49 -2.79 -28.02
C TRP A 221 -11.26 -1.39 -28.55
N ALA A 222 -12.16 -0.47 -28.19
CA ALA A 222 -12.18 0.85 -28.81
C ALA A 222 -12.73 1.90 -27.87
N VAL A 223 -12.44 3.16 -28.19
CA VAL A 223 -12.99 4.32 -27.51
C VAL A 223 -13.48 5.34 -28.54
N ALA A 224 -14.61 5.99 -28.23
CA ALA A 224 -15.13 7.10 -28.97
C ALA A 224 -15.29 8.32 -28.07
N SER A 225 -15.02 9.52 -28.62
CA SER A 225 -15.32 10.79 -27.99
C SER A 225 -16.84 10.91 -27.75
N SER A 226 -17.24 11.50 -26.63
CA SER A 226 -18.64 11.84 -26.40
C SER A 226 -19.09 13.07 -27.20
N LYS A 227 -18.15 13.90 -27.67
CA LYS A 227 -18.38 15.15 -28.40
C LYS A 227 -18.35 14.97 -29.90
N VAL A 228 -17.42 14.14 -30.40
CA VAL A 228 -17.22 13.90 -31.83
C VAL A 228 -17.78 12.52 -32.18
N ARG A 229 -19.06 12.50 -32.61
CA ARG A 229 -19.79 11.24 -32.84
C ARG A 229 -19.30 10.38 -34.02
N SER A 230 -18.39 10.89 -34.84
CA SER A 230 -18.01 10.23 -36.09
C SER A 230 -16.73 9.38 -36.02
N THR A 231 -15.97 9.43 -34.92
CA THR A 231 -14.69 8.73 -34.85
C THR A 231 -14.62 7.81 -33.64
N THR A 232 -14.36 6.54 -33.91
CA THR A 232 -14.03 5.52 -32.91
C THR A 232 -12.62 5.03 -33.17
N TRP A 233 -11.78 5.09 -32.14
CA TRP A 233 -10.38 4.65 -32.23
C TRP A 233 -10.22 3.27 -31.64
N ARG A 234 -9.47 2.40 -32.34
CA ARG A 234 -9.00 1.14 -31.76
C ARG A 234 -8.07 1.46 -30.59
N LEU A 235 -8.33 0.87 -29.42
CA LEU A 235 -7.48 1.01 -28.24
C LEU A 235 -6.47 -0.17 -28.19
N LYS A 236 -5.18 0.14 -28.14
CA LYS A 236 -4.11 -0.87 -28.03
C LYS A 236 -3.40 -0.82 -26.69
N LYS A 237 -3.39 0.38 -26.06
CA LYS A 237 -2.84 0.64 -24.74
C LYS A 237 -3.74 1.63 -24.00
N LEU A 238 -3.86 1.48 -22.71
CA LEU A 238 -4.75 2.32 -21.91
C LEU A 238 -4.29 3.79 -21.87
N ASP A 239 -2.99 4.02 -21.86
CA ASP A 239 -2.43 5.39 -21.83
C ASP A 239 -2.71 6.19 -23.12
N GLU A 240 -3.06 5.51 -24.24
CA GLU A 240 -3.50 6.19 -25.47
C GLU A 240 -4.77 7.02 -25.26
N LEU A 241 -5.59 6.71 -24.25
CA LEU A 241 -6.80 7.47 -23.91
C LEU A 241 -6.50 8.95 -23.69
N THR A 242 -5.36 9.28 -23.10
CA THR A 242 -4.95 10.68 -22.89
C THR A 242 -4.76 11.42 -24.22
N LEU A 243 -4.16 10.75 -25.18
CA LEU A 243 -3.95 11.31 -26.52
C LEU A 243 -5.25 11.40 -27.33
N LEU A 244 -6.05 10.32 -27.29
CA LEU A 244 -7.26 10.17 -28.11
C LEU A 244 -8.41 11.07 -27.64
N LEU A 245 -8.54 11.25 -26.32
CA LEU A 245 -9.64 12.01 -25.71
C LEU A 245 -9.21 13.42 -25.26
N GLY A 246 -7.92 13.70 -25.15
CA GLY A 246 -7.43 14.98 -24.63
C GLY A 246 -7.98 15.29 -23.24
N SER A 247 -8.67 16.43 -23.11
CA SER A 247 -9.26 16.88 -21.85
C SER A 247 -10.71 16.41 -21.64
N GLU A 248 -11.25 15.53 -22.47
CA GLU A 248 -12.62 15.05 -22.35
C GLU A 248 -12.79 14.21 -21.08
N LYS A 249 -13.89 14.45 -20.38
CA LYS A 249 -14.26 13.73 -19.15
C LYS A 249 -15.28 12.63 -19.40
N LYS A 250 -15.79 12.49 -20.62
CA LYS A 250 -16.79 11.48 -21.01
C LYS A 250 -16.37 10.82 -22.31
N ALA A 251 -16.49 9.51 -22.35
CA ALA A 251 -16.20 8.71 -23.54
C ALA A 251 -17.18 7.54 -23.64
N LYS A 252 -17.24 6.92 -24.83
CA LYS A 252 -17.87 5.62 -25.00
C LYS A 252 -16.80 4.56 -25.14
N ALA A 253 -16.82 3.58 -24.25
CA ALA A 253 -15.90 2.43 -24.27
C ALA A 253 -16.61 1.25 -24.96
N THR A 254 -16.00 0.71 -26.02
CA THR A 254 -16.47 -0.52 -26.67
C THR A 254 -15.66 -1.69 -26.10
N ILE A 255 -16.34 -2.60 -25.43
CA ILE A 255 -15.73 -3.80 -24.81
C ILE A 255 -16.35 -5.06 -25.38
N THR A 256 -15.63 -6.19 -25.24
CA THR A 256 -16.22 -7.53 -25.46
C THR A 256 -16.20 -8.29 -24.15
N ARG A 257 -17.28 -9.01 -23.89
CA ARG A 257 -17.51 -9.91 -22.75
C ARG A 257 -18.32 -11.11 -23.24
N ASP A 258 -17.84 -12.33 -23.02
CA ASP A 258 -18.52 -13.56 -23.42
C ASP A 258 -18.96 -13.54 -24.90
N GLN A 259 -18.06 -13.11 -25.80
CA GLN A 259 -18.29 -12.97 -27.25
C GLN A 259 -19.35 -11.91 -27.64
N LYS A 260 -19.84 -11.12 -26.71
CA LYS A 260 -20.79 -10.03 -26.96
C LYS A 260 -20.07 -8.68 -26.89
N VAL A 261 -20.49 -7.76 -27.75
CA VAL A 261 -19.97 -6.40 -27.78
C VAL A 261 -20.90 -5.47 -26.99
N PHE A 262 -20.31 -4.68 -26.10
CA PHE A 262 -21.01 -3.66 -25.32
C PHE A 262 -20.41 -2.29 -25.57
N VAL A 263 -21.24 -1.27 -25.54
CA VAL A 263 -20.81 0.13 -25.55
C VAL A 263 -21.23 0.75 -24.23
N LEU A 264 -20.23 1.11 -23.42
CA LEU A 264 -20.40 1.62 -22.08
C LEU A 264 -20.13 3.11 -22.03
N ASP A 265 -20.91 3.84 -21.24
CA ASP A 265 -20.67 5.26 -20.95
C ASP A 265 -19.62 5.37 -19.83
N LEU A 266 -18.46 5.92 -20.17
CA LEU A 266 -17.34 6.07 -19.26
C LEU A 266 -17.16 7.54 -18.86
N ASN A 267 -17.18 7.81 -17.56
CA ASN A 267 -16.79 9.08 -16.99
C ASN A 267 -15.34 9.00 -16.50
N ILE A 268 -14.47 9.88 -17.00
CA ILE A 268 -13.05 9.92 -16.62
C ILE A 268 -12.89 10.92 -15.48
N PRO A 269 -12.60 10.50 -14.25
CA PRO A 269 -12.49 11.40 -13.11
C PRO A 269 -11.26 12.31 -13.22
N SER A 270 -11.32 13.48 -12.63
CA SER A 270 -10.20 14.44 -12.56
C SER A 270 -9.63 14.62 -11.15
N ASP A 271 -10.29 14.03 -10.17
CA ASP A 271 -10.04 14.16 -8.73
C ASP A 271 -9.34 12.95 -8.10
N VAL A 272 -8.87 12.03 -8.93
CA VAL A 272 -8.04 10.90 -8.48
C VAL A 272 -6.58 11.33 -8.52
N HIS A 273 -5.86 11.08 -7.45
CA HIS A 273 -4.46 11.44 -7.29
C HIS A 273 -3.63 10.23 -6.85
N THR A 274 -2.36 10.27 -7.17
CA THR A 274 -1.32 9.38 -6.62
C THR A 274 -0.32 10.20 -5.83
N TRP A 275 0.27 9.62 -4.79
CA TRP A 275 1.26 10.34 -4.03
C TRP A 275 2.63 10.25 -4.71
N ARG A 276 3.36 11.35 -4.63
CA ARG A 276 4.78 11.41 -4.92
C ARG A 276 5.51 12.04 -3.74
N LEU A 277 6.47 11.29 -3.22
CA LEU A 277 7.29 11.74 -2.10
C LEU A 277 8.48 12.54 -2.62
N SER A 278 8.80 13.63 -1.93
CA SER A 278 10.05 14.35 -2.10
C SER A 278 10.64 14.71 -0.73
N TYR A 279 11.95 14.81 -0.70
CA TYR A 279 12.67 15.17 0.51
C TYR A 279 13.06 16.64 0.45
N THR A 280 12.87 17.37 1.57
CA THR A 280 13.27 18.76 1.69
C THR A 280 14.40 18.92 2.69
N ASN A 281 15.40 19.70 2.33
CA ASN A 281 16.51 20.12 3.20
C ASN A 281 16.31 21.53 3.77
N SER A 282 15.12 22.11 3.62
CA SER A 282 14.87 23.53 3.91
C SER A 282 14.90 23.89 5.40
N ASP A 283 14.68 22.91 6.29
CA ASP A 283 14.68 23.09 7.73
C ASP A 283 15.68 22.12 8.39
N LEU A 284 16.58 22.66 9.20
CA LEU A 284 17.61 21.89 9.92
C LEU A 284 17.00 20.84 10.86
N ALA A 285 15.89 21.15 11.51
CA ALA A 285 15.22 20.23 12.42
C ALA A 285 14.61 19.04 11.65
N HIS A 286 13.96 19.29 10.52
CA HIS A 286 13.45 18.25 9.65
C HIS A 286 14.57 17.38 9.09
N LYS A 287 15.66 17.99 8.63
CA LYS A 287 16.84 17.27 8.15
C LYS A 287 17.43 16.36 9.22
N ALA A 288 17.56 16.84 10.45
CA ALA A 288 18.07 16.04 11.57
C ALA A 288 17.17 14.83 11.86
N ARG A 289 15.83 15.01 11.89
CA ARG A 289 14.87 13.91 12.10
C ARG A 289 14.91 12.88 10.96
N THR A 290 14.95 13.33 9.71
CA THR A 290 15.04 12.43 8.57
C THR A 290 16.33 11.64 8.61
N SER A 291 17.48 12.28 8.87
CA SER A 291 18.77 11.61 9.00
C SER A 291 18.76 10.60 10.15
N ALA A 292 18.23 10.98 11.32
CA ALA A 292 18.10 10.06 12.45
C ALA A 292 17.25 8.83 12.11
N TRP A 293 16.16 9.02 11.39
CA TRP A 293 15.33 7.91 10.91
C TRP A 293 16.09 7.02 9.93
N LEU A 294 16.60 7.62 8.85
CA LEU A 294 17.25 6.87 7.77
C LEU A 294 18.57 6.23 8.20
N ASP A 295 19.34 6.84 9.09
CA ASP A 295 20.62 6.31 9.58
C ASP A 295 20.47 5.41 10.82
N GLY A 296 19.28 5.33 11.41
CA GLY A 296 19.02 4.49 12.60
C GLY A 296 19.61 5.07 13.88
N THR A 297 19.88 6.37 13.92
CA THR A 297 20.38 7.06 15.12
C THR A 297 19.21 7.57 15.97
N SER A 298 19.47 7.85 17.25
CA SER A 298 18.52 8.57 18.08
C SER A 298 18.56 10.07 17.71
N SER A 299 17.39 10.71 17.71
CA SER A 299 17.35 12.17 17.56
C SER A 299 17.99 12.77 18.82
N THR A 300 19.22 13.25 18.73
CA THR A 300 19.74 14.16 19.74
C THR A 300 19.02 15.49 19.53
N ALA A 301 18.17 15.85 20.51
CA ALA A 301 17.52 17.15 20.58
C ALA A 301 18.52 18.29 20.62
#